data_0537cd932fe22a2e1ad1cfb41f5cda53
#
_entry.id   0537cd932fe22a2e1ad1cfb41f5cda53
#
_cell.length_a   1.000
_cell.length_b   1.000
_cell.length_c   1.000
_cell.angle_alpha   90.00
_cell.angle_beta   90.00
_cell.angle_gamma   90.00
#
_symmetry.space_group_name_H-M   'P 1'
#
loop_
_entity.id
_entity.type
_entity.pdbx_description
1 polymer ?
#
loop_
_entity_poly.entity_id
_entity_poly.type
_entity_poly.pdbx_seq_one_letter_code
_entity_poly.pdbx_strand_id
1 'polypeptide(L)'
;KQLQPGLLLSLANSCGIYLGRDYHADLVRPGAALYGFNPSPESASPVSGVVRLTLPVIALRTLTESASVGYGAEYGGRKGQVLAVVAGGYADGLHRVLGPDGYGLCRGVKVPVVGRVSMDSAVFDVTAALAGGSAWVDGERLTIEVINPDVLTLDVLTARNQALGYEVLTSLRAGRYRRIYQAEAV
;
A
#
# COMPACT_ATOMS: atom_id res chain seq x y z
N LYS A 1 43.50 6.62 -5.93
CA LYS A 1 43.24 7.65 -4.89
C LYS A 1 43.73 7.09 -3.56
N GLN A 2 44.77 7.67 -2.98
CA GLN A 2 45.15 7.33 -1.59
C GLN A 2 44.14 7.99 -0.68
N LEU A 3 43.22 7.18 -0.10
CA LEU A 3 42.35 7.61 0.97
C LEU A 3 43.18 7.79 2.25
N GLN A 4 42.77 8.70 3.12
CA GLN A 4 43.40 8.83 4.44
C GLN A 4 43.24 7.50 5.19
N PRO A 5 44.34 7.00 5.82
CA PRO A 5 44.26 5.79 6.63
C PRO A 5 43.19 5.93 7.72
N GLY A 6 42.34 4.93 7.86
CA GLY A 6 41.27 4.90 8.87
C GLY A 6 39.92 5.50 8.43
N LEU A 7 39.79 6.06 7.21
CA LEU A 7 38.49 6.47 6.68
C LEU A 7 37.73 5.27 6.13
N LEU A 8 36.48 5.15 6.57
CA LEU A 8 35.51 4.19 6.00
C LEU A 8 34.87 4.80 4.75
N LEU A 9 34.85 4.04 3.67
CA LEU A 9 34.17 4.40 2.44
C LEU A 9 32.76 3.84 2.42
N SER A 10 31.77 4.70 2.19
CA SER A 10 30.37 4.30 2.02
C SER A 10 29.83 4.88 0.73
N LEU A 11 29.58 4.02 -0.25
CA LEU A 11 29.04 4.40 -1.56
C LEU A 11 27.62 3.94 -1.76
N ALA A 12 27.34 2.66 -1.49
CA ALA A 12 26.09 2.00 -1.87
C ALA A 12 24.91 2.36 -0.95
N ASN A 13 23.83 2.87 -1.52
CA ASN A 13 22.47 2.79 -1.00
C ASN A 13 21.82 1.46 -1.43
N SER A 14 20.48 1.29 -1.28
CA SER A 14 19.81 0.06 -1.70
C SER A 14 20.04 -0.28 -3.17
N CYS A 15 20.01 0.69 -4.09
CA CYS A 15 20.33 0.45 -5.51
C CYS A 15 21.77 -0.04 -5.70
N GLY A 16 22.73 0.63 -5.09
CA GLY A 16 24.15 0.26 -5.19
C GLY A 16 24.45 -1.12 -4.60
N ILE A 17 23.69 -1.55 -3.59
CA ILE A 17 23.83 -2.89 -3.02
C ILE A 17 23.49 -3.96 -4.06
N TYR A 18 22.44 -3.76 -4.84
CA TYR A 18 22.01 -4.70 -5.88
C TYR A 18 22.96 -4.75 -7.10
N LEU A 19 23.81 -3.73 -7.29
CA LEU A 19 24.81 -3.74 -8.37
C LEU A 19 25.98 -4.69 -8.10
N GLY A 20 26.12 -5.19 -6.88
CA GLY A 20 27.13 -6.18 -6.53
C GLY A 20 28.21 -5.68 -5.57
N ARG A 21 29.07 -6.61 -5.14
CA ARG A 21 30.06 -6.38 -4.08
C ARG A 21 31.06 -5.28 -4.36
N ASP A 22 31.37 -5.03 -5.61
CA ASP A 22 32.35 -4.00 -6.01
C ASP A 22 31.90 -2.59 -5.62
N TYR A 23 30.58 -2.39 -5.41
CA TYR A 23 30.00 -1.13 -4.99
C TYR A 23 29.81 -1.00 -3.47
N HIS A 24 30.01 -2.09 -2.70
CA HIS A 24 29.71 -2.09 -1.26
C HIS A 24 30.68 -1.27 -0.44
N ALA A 25 31.96 -1.23 -0.84
CA ALA A 25 33.04 -0.62 -0.08
C ALA A 25 33.06 -1.12 1.39
N ASP A 26 33.34 -0.25 2.38
CA ASP A 26 33.40 -0.64 3.79
C ASP A 26 32.04 -0.63 4.47
N LEU A 27 31.08 0.15 3.97
CA LEU A 27 29.76 0.34 4.57
C LEU A 27 28.68 0.53 3.51
N VAL A 28 27.60 -0.22 3.61
CA VAL A 28 26.39 -0.06 2.81
C VAL A 28 25.28 0.61 3.62
N ARG A 29 24.38 1.32 2.93
CA ARG A 29 23.25 2.02 3.53
C ARG A 29 21.93 1.51 2.97
N PRO A 30 21.45 0.30 3.37
CA PRO A 30 20.15 -0.20 2.96
C PRO A 30 19.04 0.68 3.58
N GLY A 31 18.07 1.02 2.77
CA GLY A 31 16.85 1.70 3.18
C GLY A 31 15.65 0.97 2.61
N ALA A 32 15.29 1.21 1.35
CA ALA A 32 14.18 0.56 0.66
C ALA A 32 14.30 -0.98 0.66
N ALA A 33 15.51 -1.51 0.52
CA ALA A 33 15.75 -2.95 0.54
C ALA A 33 15.27 -3.62 1.84
N LEU A 34 15.35 -2.93 2.99
CA LEU A 34 14.87 -3.46 4.28
C LEU A 34 13.35 -3.64 4.32
N TYR A 35 12.63 -2.97 3.44
CA TYR A 35 11.16 -3.07 3.32
C TYR A 35 10.74 -3.96 2.15
N GLY A 36 11.68 -4.64 1.52
CA GLY A 36 11.41 -5.50 0.37
C GLY A 36 11.11 -4.74 -0.92
N PHE A 37 11.40 -3.44 -0.97
CA PHE A 37 11.29 -2.66 -2.20
C PHE A 37 12.54 -2.86 -3.06
N ASN A 38 12.35 -3.25 -4.33
CA ASN A 38 13.43 -3.38 -5.30
C ASN A 38 13.58 -2.08 -6.12
N PRO A 39 14.61 -1.27 -5.82
CA PRO A 39 14.84 -0.05 -6.56
C PRO A 39 15.52 -0.28 -7.93
N SER A 40 15.88 -1.51 -8.25
CA SER A 40 16.53 -1.92 -9.50
C SER A 40 15.67 -2.97 -10.22
N PRO A 41 14.73 -2.54 -11.08
CA PRO A 41 13.77 -3.45 -11.71
C PRO A 41 14.42 -4.51 -12.62
N GLU A 42 15.67 -4.31 -13.02
CA GLU A 42 16.43 -5.23 -13.87
C GLU A 42 16.93 -6.47 -13.13
N SER A 43 16.90 -6.47 -11.81
CA SER A 43 17.34 -7.61 -10.98
C SER A 43 16.21 -8.10 -10.08
N ALA A 44 16.15 -9.42 -9.87
CA ALA A 44 15.24 -9.98 -8.89
C ALA A 44 15.61 -9.48 -7.47
N SER A 45 14.61 -9.04 -6.69
CA SER A 45 14.86 -8.68 -5.30
C SER A 45 15.19 -9.94 -4.49
N PRO A 46 16.32 -9.95 -3.75
CA PRO A 46 16.65 -11.04 -2.86
C PRO A 46 15.86 -10.98 -1.54
N VAL A 47 15.03 -9.96 -1.37
CA VAL A 47 14.24 -9.73 -0.15
C VAL A 47 12.76 -9.62 -0.50
N SER A 48 11.91 -10.16 0.37
CA SER A 48 10.45 -10.11 0.25
C SER A 48 9.88 -8.83 0.87
N GLY A 49 8.69 -8.43 0.44
CA GLY A 49 7.95 -7.35 1.06
C GLY A 49 7.64 -7.68 2.52
N VAL A 50 7.77 -6.70 3.41
CA VAL A 50 7.50 -6.87 4.85
C VAL A 50 6.42 -5.91 5.36
N VAL A 51 5.87 -5.08 4.49
CA VAL A 51 4.88 -4.07 4.87
C VAL A 51 3.48 -4.54 4.51
N ARG A 52 2.58 -4.52 5.49
CA ARG A 52 1.14 -4.70 5.30
C ARG A 52 0.42 -3.49 5.87
N LEU A 53 -0.49 -2.92 5.11
CA LEU A 53 -1.37 -1.85 5.56
C LEU A 53 -2.82 -2.26 5.35
N THR A 54 -3.56 -2.31 6.44
CA THR A 54 -4.99 -2.61 6.45
C THR A 54 -5.78 -1.41 6.95
N LEU A 55 -6.89 -1.12 6.29
CA LEU A 55 -7.81 -0.05 6.65
C LEU A 55 -9.11 -0.67 7.18
N PRO A 56 -9.57 -0.25 8.37
CA PRO A 56 -10.85 -0.74 8.89
C PRO A 56 -12.01 -0.16 8.08
N VAL A 57 -12.98 -1.00 7.74
CA VAL A 57 -14.27 -0.55 7.20
C VAL A 57 -15.09 0.05 8.33
N ILE A 58 -15.52 1.29 8.15
CA ILE A 58 -16.31 2.04 9.13
C ILE A 58 -17.80 2.15 8.74
N ALA A 59 -18.11 1.91 7.47
CA ALA A 59 -19.50 1.83 7.01
C ALA A 59 -19.59 0.94 5.78
N LEU A 60 -20.70 0.18 5.70
CA LEU A 60 -21.13 -0.54 4.50
C LEU A 60 -22.48 0.01 4.05
N ARG A 61 -22.63 0.19 2.75
CA ARG A 61 -23.89 0.67 2.17
C ARG A 61 -24.20 -0.09 0.88
N THR A 62 -25.32 -0.75 0.86
CA THR A 62 -25.91 -1.28 -0.38
C THR A 62 -26.71 -0.19 -1.06
N LEU A 63 -26.40 0.09 -2.33
CA LEU A 63 -27.14 1.09 -3.10
C LEU A 63 -28.50 0.54 -3.51
N THR A 64 -29.57 1.17 -3.05
CA THR A 64 -30.96 0.82 -3.40
C THR A 64 -31.39 1.40 -4.76
N GLU A 65 -30.67 2.41 -5.22
CA GLU A 65 -30.83 3.08 -6.50
C GLU A 65 -29.47 3.59 -7.00
N SER A 66 -29.40 4.11 -8.21
CA SER A 66 -28.17 4.73 -8.73
C SER A 66 -27.87 6.02 -7.96
N ALA A 67 -26.64 6.20 -7.53
CA ALA A 67 -26.21 7.35 -6.75
C ALA A 67 -24.79 7.76 -7.12
N SER A 68 -24.47 9.04 -7.00
CA SER A 68 -23.10 9.53 -7.14
C SER A 68 -22.30 9.28 -5.86
N VAL A 69 -20.99 9.02 -6.02
CA VAL A 69 -20.08 8.72 -4.91
C VAL A 69 -18.87 9.66 -4.94
N GLY A 70 -18.55 10.21 -3.78
CA GLY A 70 -17.39 11.05 -3.57
C GLY A 70 -17.56 12.50 -4.03
N TYR A 71 -16.53 13.28 -3.81
CA TYR A 71 -16.49 14.68 -4.23
C TYR A 71 -16.54 14.82 -5.75
N GLY A 72 -17.29 15.81 -6.23
CA GLY A 72 -17.46 16.08 -7.66
C GLY A 72 -18.38 15.10 -8.38
N ALA A 73 -18.97 14.13 -7.67
CA ALA A 73 -19.89 13.14 -8.25
C ALA A 73 -19.32 12.38 -9.47
N GLU A 74 -17.99 12.16 -9.47
CA GLU A 74 -17.28 11.57 -10.62
C GLU A 74 -17.56 10.08 -10.81
N TYR A 75 -17.97 9.38 -9.75
CA TYR A 75 -18.34 7.98 -9.83
C TYR A 75 -19.86 7.80 -9.75
N GLY A 76 -20.43 7.18 -10.77
CA GLY A 76 -21.83 6.78 -10.82
C GLY A 76 -22.02 5.36 -10.29
N GLY A 77 -22.44 5.23 -9.03
CA GLY A 77 -22.78 3.94 -8.44
C GLY A 77 -24.12 3.42 -8.95
N ARG A 78 -24.24 2.10 -9.06
CA ARG A 78 -25.44 1.41 -9.58
C ARG A 78 -26.20 0.71 -8.47
N LYS A 79 -27.51 0.57 -8.63
CA LYS A 79 -28.34 -0.23 -7.72
C LYS A 79 -27.75 -1.64 -7.53
N GLY A 80 -27.70 -2.10 -6.29
CA GLY A 80 -27.17 -3.41 -5.90
C GLY A 80 -25.67 -3.44 -5.59
N GLN A 81 -24.92 -2.39 -5.89
CA GLN A 81 -23.52 -2.31 -5.46
C GLN A 81 -23.42 -2.18 -3.94
N VAL A 82 -22.43 -2.84 -3.37
CA VAL A 82 -22.08 -2.73 -1.95
C VAL A 82 -20.80 -1.90 -1.84
N LEU A 83 -20.92 -0.75 -1.21
CA LEU A 83 -19.81 0.19 -1.02
C LEU A 83 -19.34 0.15 0.43
N ALA A 84 -18.01 0.04 0.59
CA ALA A 84 -17.34 0.11 1.89
C ALA A 84 -16.61 1.45 2.02
N VAL A 85 -16.91 2.16 3.11
CA VAL A 85 -16.12 3.33 3.51
C VAL A 85 -15.07 2.87 4.51
N VAL A 86 -13.81 3.20 4.25
CA VAL A 86 -12.69 2.89 5.14
C VAL A 86 -12.19 4.12 5.87
N ALA A 87 -11.65 3.92 7.07
CA ALA A 87 -10.93 4.97 7.79
C ALA A 87 -9.51 5.07 7.26
N GLY A 88 -9.28 6.06 6.42
CA GLY A 88 -7.99 6.38 5.83
C GLY A 88 -8.17 7.14 4.51
N GLY A 89 -7.47 8.26 4.39
CA GLY A 89 -7.55 9.15 3.26
C GLY A 89 -6.22 9.81 2.90
N TYR A 90 -6.27 10.91 2.14
CA TYR A 90 -5.03 11.53 1.67
C TYR A 90 -4.23 12.18 2.81
N ALA A 91 -4.87 12.62 3.92
CA ALA A 91 -4.16 13.14 5.08
C ALA A 91 -3.35 12.06 5.83
N ASP A 92 -3.67 10.78 5.59
CA ASP A 92 -2.97 9.63 6.13
C ASP A 92 -1.85 9.12 5.21
N GLY A 93 -1.63 9.79 4.07
CA GLY A 93 -0.63 9.42 3.07
C GLY A 93 -1.14 8.47 1.99
N LEU A 94 -2.45 8.18 1.94
CA LEU A 94 -3.01 7.19 1.03
C LEU A 94 -3.18 7.66 -0.42
N HIS A 95 -3.02 8.95 -0.72
CA HIS A 95 -3.13 9.46 -2.09
C HIS A 95 -2.15 8.78 -3.05
N ARG A 96 -0.96 8.38 -2.56
CA ARG A 96 0.04 7.64 -3.33
C ARG A 96 -0.23 6.14 -3.41
N VAL A 97 -1.07 5.63 -2.51
CA VAL A 97 -1.47 4.21 -2.48
C VAL A 97 -2.73 3.98 -3.31
N LEU A 98 -3.70 4.90 -3.18
CA LEU A 98 -5.04 4.81 -3.75
C LEU A 98 -5.26 5.78 -4.92
N GLY A 99 -4.23 6.06 -5.73
CA GLY A 99 -4.32 6.91 -6.92
C GLY A 99 -5.36 6.43 -7.93
N PRO A 100 -5.42 7.06 -9.12
CA PRO A 100 -6.31 6.63 -10.19
C PRO A 100 -6.19 5.12 -10.41
N ASP A 101 -7.31 4.45 -10.61
CA ASP A 101 -7.39 2.97 -10.74
C ASP A 101 -6.89 2.20 -9.49
N GLY A 102 -6.91 2.86 -8.32
CA GLY A 102 -6.58 2.26 -7.04
C GLY A 102 -7.48 1.07 -6.71
N TYR A 103 -6.91 0.09 -6.04
CA TYR A 103 -7.66 -1.03 -5.49
C TYR A 103 -7.02 -1.54 -4.21
N GLY A 104 -7.81 -2.23 -3.42
CA GLY A 104 -7.37 -2.99 -2.26
C GLY A 104 -7.75 -4.46 -2.38
N LEU A 105 -7.48 -5.22 -1.34
CA LEU A 105 -7.93 -6.60 -1.18
C LEU A 105 -8.90 -6.66 0.01
N CYS A 106 -10.10 -7.16 -0.24
CA CYS A 106 -11.10 -7.47 0.78
C CYS A 106 -11.29 -8.99 0.80
N ARG A 107 -10.94 -9.65 1.90
CA ARG A 107 -10.97 -11.12 1.98
C ARG A 107 -10.25 -11.81 0.81
N GLY A 108 -9.11 -11.24 0.37
CA GLY A 108 -8.34 -11.73 -0.77
C GLY A 108 -8.90 -11.37 -2.15
N VAL A 109 -10.10 -10.79 -2.23
CA VAL A 109 -10.71 -10.36 -3.49
C VAL A 109 -10.32 -8.92 -3.79
N LYS A 110 -9.91 -8.66 -5.03
CA LYS A 110 -9.59 -7.31 -5.51
C LYS A 110 -10.86 -6.44 -5.54
N VAL A 111 -10.79 -5.29 -4.86
CA VAL A 111 -11.88 -4.31 -4.75
C VAL A 111 -11.40 -2.93 -5.18
N PRO A 112 -12.01 -2.31 -6.19
CA PRO A 112 -11.58 -1.01 -6.69
C PRO A 112 -11.95 0.13 -5.74
N VAL A 113 -11.13 1.16 -5.73
CA VAL A 113 -11.48 2.47 -5.17
C VAL A 113 -12.53 3.11 -6.08
N VAL A 114 -13.56 3.72 -5.50
CA VAL A 114 -14.63 4.40 -6.23
C VAL A 114 -14.79 5.84 -5.73
N GLY A 115 -14.89 6.75 -6.67
CA GLY A 115 -14.89 8.19 -6.39
C GLY A 115 -13.52 8.70 -5.90
N ARG A 116 -13.48 9.97 -5.54
CA ARG A 116 -12.25 10.60 -5.03
C ARG A 116 -11.96 10.19 -3.60
N VAL A 117 -10.68 9.96 -3.31
CA VAL A 117 -10.20 9.78 -1.93
C VAL A 117 -10.38 11.09 -1.17
N SER A 118 -11.03 11.01 -0.02
CA SER A 118 -11.25 12.15 0.88
C SER A 118 -10.07 12.33 1.85
N MET A 119 -10.14 13.36 2.70
CA MET A 119 -9.09 13.66 3.68
C MET A 119 -8.83 12.47 4.61
N ASP A 120 -9.86 11.88 5.18
CA ASP A 120 -9.79 10.88 6.24
C ASP A 120 -10.48 9.55 5.86
N SER A 121 -10.97 9.43 4.62
CA SER A 121 -11.69 8.24 4.17
C SER A 121 -11.54 7.97 2.67
N ALA A 122 -11.74 6.72 2.29
CA ALA A 122 -11.86 6.29 0.91
C ALA A 122 -13.03 5.30 0.78
N VAL A 123 -13.57 5.18 -0.42
CA VAL A 123 -14.69 4.27 -0.71
C VAL A 123 -14.21 3.20 -1.68
N PHE A 124 -14.61 1.95 -1.40
CA PHE A 124 -14.32 0.78 -2.24
C PHE A 124 -15.61 0.09 -2.65
N ASP A 125 -15.67 -0.39 -3.87
CA ASP A 125 -16.72 -1.30 -4.31
C ASP A 125 -16.35 -2.73 -3.87
N VAL A 126 -17.04 -3.22 -2.86
CA VAL A 126 -16.81 -4.56 -2.28
C VAL A 126 -17.85 -5.58 -2.73
N THR A 127 -18.64 -5.26 -3.74
CA THR A 127 -19.72 -6.12 -4.24
C THR A 127 -19.23 -7.53 -4.53
N ALA A 128 -18.11 -7.65 -5.26
CA ALA A 128 -17.53 -8.95 -5.62
C ALA A 128 -17.01 -9.73 -4.40
N ALA A 129 -16.45 -9.03 -3.41
CA ALA A 129 -15.89 -9.65 -2.21
C ALA A 129 -16.96 -10.16 -1.25
N LEU A 130 -18.18 -9.63 -1.33
CA LEU A 130 -19.31 -10.01 -0.52
C LEU A 130 -20.36 -10.85 -1.29
N ALA A 131 -20.13 -11.10 -2.58
CA ALA A 131 -20.95 -12.01 -3.38
C ALA A 131 -20.80 -13.46 -2.86
N GLY A 132 -21.89 -14.17 -2.69
CA GLY A 132 -21.86 -15.57 -2.26
C GLY A 132 -22.27 -15.81 -0.79
N GLY A 133 -22.96 -14.86 -0.17
CA GLY A 133 -23.57 -15.07 1.15
C GLY A 133 -22.62 -14.89 2.34
N SER A 134 -21.41 -14.41 2.09
CA SER A 134 -20.54 -13.89 3.16
C SER A 134 -21.09 -12.56 3.65
N ALA A 135 -22.33 -12.58 4.20
CA ALA A 135 -22.88 -11.42 4.86
C ALA A 135 -21.87 -10.90 5.88
N TRP A 136 -21.71 -9.60 5.92
CA TRP A 136 -21.01 -8.99 7.04
C TRP A 136 -21.75 -9.38 8.31
N VAL A 137 -21.08 -10.20 9.14
CA VAL A 137 -21.63 -10.60 10.42
C VAL A 137 -21.45 -9.42 11.36
N ASP A 138 -22.53 -8.99 11.98
CA ASP A 138 -22.51 -7.88 12.93
C ASP A 138 -21.47 -8.19 14.02
N GLY A 139 -20.47 -7.29 14.18
CA GLY A 139 -19.30 -7.48 15.05
C GLY A 139 -18.02 -7.95 14.35
N GLU A 140 -18.04 -8.39 13.11
CA GLU A 140 -16.82 -8.68 12.33
C GLU A 140 -16.15 -7.38 11.91
N ARG A 141 -14.84 -7.22 12.23
CA ARG A 141 -14.05 -6.12 11.71
C ARG A 141 -13.64 -6.39 10.27
N LEU A 142 -14.44 -5.95 9.32
CA LEU A 142 -14.06 -5.99 7.93
C LEU A 142 -12.92 -4.98 7.69
N THR A 143 -11.89 -5.43 6.98
CA THR A 143 -10.74 -4.61 6.62
C THR A 143 -10.45 -4.71 5.13
N ILE A 144 -9.82 -3.67 4.59
CA ILE A 144 -9.28 -3.68 3.23
C ILE A 144 -7.76 -3.52 3.31
N GLU A 145 -7.03 -4.47 2.74
CA GLU A 145 -5.58 -4.37 2.60
C GLU A 145 -5.26 -3.48 1.40
N VAL A 146 -4.43 -2.48 1.61
CA VAL A 146 -4.01 -1.53 0.56
C VAL A 146 -2.52 -1.58 0.28
N ILE A 147 -1.74 -2.18 1.17
CA ILE A 147 -0.39 -2.66 0.94
C ILE A 147 -0.34 -4.09 1.46
N ASN A 148 0.22 -4.99 0.65
CA ASN A 148 0.32 -6.40 0.97
C ASN A 148 1.62 -6.94 0.37
N PRO A 149 2.42 -7.73 1.11
CA PRO A 149 3.71 -8.19 0.64
C PRO A 149 3.65 -9.10 -0.59
N ASP A 150 2.51 -9.74 -0.84
CA ASP A 150 2.38 -10.76 -1.88
C ASP A 150 1.77 -10.23 -3.19
N VAL A 151 0.75 -9.35 -3.09
CA VAL A 151 -0.08 -8.91 -4.23
C VAL A 151 -0.03 -7.40 -4.47
N LEU A 152 -0.10 -6.61 -3.40
CA LEU A 152 -0.05 -5.15 -3.44
C LEU A 152 1.29 -4.67 -2.90
N THR A 153 2.36 -5.17 -3.49
CA THR A 153 3.73 -4.82 -3.09
C THR A 153 4.03 -3.34 -3.34
N LEU A 154 5.03 -2.83 -2.68
CA LEU A 154 5.48 -1.45 -2.92
C LEU A 154 5.86 -1.23 -4.39
N ASP A 155 6.44 -2.24 -5.05
CA ASP A 155 6.80 -2.17 -6.47
C ASP A 155 5.56 -2.02 -7.36
N VAL A 156 4.50 -2.79 -7.10
CA VAL A 156 3.21 -2.69 -7.82
C VAL A 156 2.59 -1.31 -7.63
N LEU A 157 2.61 -0.78 -6.40
CA LEU A 157 2.05 0.54 -6.10
C LEU A 157 2.84 1.66 -6.76
N THR A 158 4.17 1.58 -6.76
CA THR A 158 5.03 2.61 -7.36
C THR A 158 4.93 2.62 -8.88
N ALA A 159 4.92 1.45 -9.52
CA ALA A 159 4.73 1.34 -10.96
C ALA A 159 3.39 1.95 -11.40
N ARG A 160 2.30 1.67 -10.66
CA ARG A 160 0.96 2.18 -10.94
C ARG A 160 0.85 3.70 -10.78
N ASN A 161 1.46 4.26 -9.74
CA ASN A 161 1.30 5.65 -9.35
C ASN A 161 2.44 6.57 -9.81
N GLN A 162 3.42 6.03 -10.55
CA GLN A 162 4.65 6.75 -10.93
C GLN A 162 5.34 7.42 -9.72
N ALA A 163 5.24 6.77 -8.56
CA ALA A 163 5.79 7.22 -7.28
C ALA A 163 7.04 6.42 -6.94
N LEU A 164 7.82 6.91 -6.01
CA LEU A 164 8.92 6.14 -5.43
C LEU A 164 8.43 5.36 -4.20
N GLY A 165 8.92 4.14 -3.99
CA GLY A 165 8.57 3.35 -2.81
C GLY A 165 8.84 4.07 -1.49
N TYR A 166 9.85 4.91 -1.46
CA TYR A 166 10.14 5.80 -0.32
C TYR A 166 9.03 6.82 -0.05
N GLU A 167 8.43 7.40 -1.11
CA GLU A 167 7.31 8.33 -0.95
C GLU A 167 6.12 7.65 -0.31
N VAL A 168 5.82 6.42 -0.74
CA VAL A 168 4.73 5.65 -0.15
C VAL A 168 4.99 5.43 1.35
N LEU A 169 6.15 4.87 1.69
CA LEU A 169 6.48 4.54 3.09
C LEU A 169 6.57 5.78 3.98
N THR A 170 7.18 6.86 3.51
CA THR A 170 7.36 8.09 4.29
C THR A 170 6.08 8.92 4.38
N SER A 171 5.15 8.76 3.44
CA SER A 171 3.84 9.42 3.50
C SER A 171 2.92 8.81 4.57
N LEU A 172 3.14 7.55 4.95
CA LEU A 172 2.40 6.89 6.02
C LEU A 172 2.82 7.47 7.38
N ARG A 173 2.12 8.49 7.83
CA ARG A 173 2.49 9.29 9.01
C ARG A 173 2.54 8.45 10.30
N ALA A 174 3.62 8.62 11.05
CA ALA A 174 3.71 8.12 12.42
C ALA A 174 2.59 8.73 13.28
N GLY A 175 1.92 7.88 14.09
CA GLY A 175 0.82 8.28 14.96
C GLY A 175 -0.58 8.19 14.34
N ARG A 176 -0.70 8.09 13.01
CA ARG A 176 -1.99 7.83 12.34
C ARG A 176 -2.32 6.34 12.29
N TYR A 177 -1.30 5.49 12.21
CA TYR A 177 -1.44 4.03 12.11
C TYR A 177 -0.93 3.32 13.37
N ARG A 178 -1.68 2.34 13.85
CA ARG A 178 -1.18 1.40 14.84
C ARG A 178 -0.18 0.46 14.15
N ARG A 179 1.08 0.49 14.60
CA ARG A 179 2.12 -0.40 14.11
C ARG A 179 2.11 -1.71 14.88
N ILE A 180 2.13 -2.81 14.18
CA ILE A 180 2.24 -4.16 14.73
C ILE A 180 3.46 -4.80 14.08
N TYR A 181 4.40 -5.25 14.90
CA TYR A 181 5.58 -5.97 14.45
C TYR A 181 5.32 -7.46 14.68
N GLN A 182 5.42 -8.24 13.61
CA GLN A 182 5.32 -9.69 13.68
C GLN A 182 6.69 -10.25 13.33
N ALA A 183 7.27 -11.04 14.24
CA ALA A 183 8.41 -11.88 13.91
C ALA A 183 7.87 -13.12 13.22
N GLU A 184 8.46 -13.50 12.08
CA GLU A 184 8.24 -14.85 11.56
C GLU A 184 8.80 -15.83 12.60
N ALA A 185 8.03 -16.86 12.93
CA ALA A 185 8.57 -17.99 13.69
C ALA A 185 9.61 -18.67 12.80
N VAL A 186 10.88 -18.55 13.22
CA VAL A 186 12.01 -19.25 12.60
C VAL A 186 11.90 -20.73 12.86
#